data_6c7fd60d20ec0195d6f1495d587a94ca
#
_entry.id   6c7fd60d20ec0195d6f1495d587a94ca
#
_cell.length_a   1.000
_cell.length_b   1.000
_cell.length_c   1.000
_cell.angle_alpha   90.00
_cell.angle_beta   90.00
_cell.angle_gamma   90.00
#
_symmetry.space_group_name_H-M   'P 1'
#
loop_
_entity.id
_entity.type
_entity.pdbx_description
1 polymer ?
#
loop_
_entity_poly.entity_id
_entity_poly.type
_entity_poly.pdbx_seq_one_letter_code
_entity_poly.pdbx_strand_id
1 'polypeptide(L)'
;MSDLDCAHNKMMTSLNIVRTTPLCVSTKSIFSNLLLSHSTSHFTVFPSNPIITPSSISIRHQQRKRGFRGGVVVAMAAPQKSEDEWRAVLSPEQFRILRQKGTEYPGTGEYDKFFAEGVYRCAGCETPLYRSTTKFNSGCGWPAFYEGLPGAIYRNPDPDGRRIEITCAACGGHLGHVFKGEGFPTPTDERHCVNSISLKFVPANT
;
A
#
# COMPACT_ATOMS: atom_id res chain seq x y z
N MET A 1 -1.63 -24.06 -11.90
CA MET A 1 -2.66 -23.02 -11.84
C MET A 1 -1.91 -21.77 -11.45
N SER A 2 -1.72 -20.89 -12.38
CA SER A 2 -0.86 -19.71 -12.26
C SER A 2 -1.74 -18.49 -11.99
N ASP A 3 -1.16 -17.45 -11.43
CA ASP A 3 -1.82 -16.16 -11.09
C ASP A 3 -2.57 -15.48 -12.27
N LEU A 4 -2.42 -16.01 -13.47
CA LEU A 4 -3.19 -15.64 -14.65
C LEU A 4 -4.71 -15.89 -14.49
N ASP A 5 -5.10 -16.86 -13.67
CA ASP A 5 -6.52 -17.16 -13.47
C ASP A 5 -7.26 -16.07 -12.68
N CYS A 6 -6.55 -15.29 -11.88
CA CYS A 6 -7.16 -14.22 -11.10
C CYS A 6 -7.59 -13.02 -11.97
N ALA A 7 -6.81 -12.69 -12.99
CA ALA A 7 -7.14 -11.62 -13.94
C ALA A 7 -8.25 -12.05 -14.92
N HIS A 8 -8.27 -13.34 -15.33
CA HIS A 8 -9.26 -13.87 -16.25
C HIS A 8 -10.66 -13.99 -15.64
N ASN A 9 -10.74 -14.36 -14.36
CA ASN A 9 -12.04 -14.57 -13.70
C ASN A 9 -12.83 -13.24 -13.53
N LYS A 10 -12.15 -12.09 -13.51
CA LYS A 10 -12.82 -10.79 -13.45
C LYS A 10 -13.44 -10.39 -14.80
N MET A 11 -12.86 -10.81 -15.92
CA MET A 11 -13.40 -10.52 -17.26
C MET A 11 -14.66 -11.32 -17.59
N MET A 12 -14.82 -12.52 -17.04
CA MET A 12 -15.98 -13.36 -17.36
C MET A 12 -17.26 -13.01 -16.59
N THR A 13 -17.17 -12.37 -15.43
CA THR A 13 -18.37 -11.95 -14.68
C THR A 13 -19.01 -10.66 -15.20
N SER A 14 -18.33 -9.93 -16.08
CA SER A 14 -18.84 -8.67 -16.65
C SER A 14 -19.67 -8.84 -17.93
N LEU A 15 -19.85 -10.06 -18.46
CA LEU A 15 -20.44 -10.30 -19.80
C LEU A 15 -21.87 -10.83 -19.79
N ASN A 16 -22.56 -10.91 -18.66
CA ASN A 16 -23.94 -11.37 -18.60
C ASN A 16 -24.93 -10.36 -17.99
N ILE A 17 -25.09 -9.21 -18.64
CA ILE A 17 -26.38 -8.49 -18.62
C ILE A 17 -26.56 -7.84 -19.99
N VAL A 18 -27.32 -8.53 -20.81
CA VAL A 18 -27.79 -8.08 -22.13
C VAL A 18 -29.15 -7.46 -21.98
N ARG A 19 -29.24 -6.24 -22.50
CA ARG A 19 -30.39 -5.62 -23.18
C ARG A 19 -31.74 -5.55 -22.45
N THR A 20 -32.09 -4.35 -22.07
CA THR A 20 -33.38 -3.76 -22.54
C THR A 20 -33.19 -2.24 -22.63
N THR A 21 -33.31 -1.70 -23.83
CA THR A 21 -33.56 -0.29 -24.09
C THR A 21 -35.04 0.01 -23.83
N PRO A 22 -35.35 1.23 -23.36
CA PRO A 22 -36.27 2.05 -24.14
C PRO A 22 -35.81 3.50 -24.32
N LEU A 23 -35.86 3.95 -25.55
CA LEU A 23 -36.33 5.21 -26.17
C LEU A 23 -36.38 6.49 -25.32
N CYS A 24 -35.53 7.39 -25.76
CA CYS A 24 -35.77 8.79 -26.13
C CYS A 24 -36.96 9.50 -25.49
N VAL A 25 -36.70 10.55 -24.72
CA VAL A 25 -37.43 11.85 -24.83
C VAL A 25 -36.44 12.98 -24.64
N SER A 26 -36.40 13.82 -25.69
CA SER A 26 -35.72 15.10 -25.77
C SER A 26 -36.57 16.17 -25.10
N THR A 27 -36.01 16.97 -24.20
CA THR A 27 -36.51 18.33 -23.96
C THR A 27 -35.35 19.31 -23.84
N LYS A 28 -35.28 20.17 -24.81
CA LYS A 28 -34.53 21.43 -24.79
C LYS A 28 -35.17 22.37 -23.79
N SER A 29 -34.40 23.06 -22.99
CA SER A 29 -34.74 24.38 -22.49
C SER A 29 -33.52 25.26 -22.34
N ILE A 30 -33.61 26.34 -22.98
CA ILE A 30 -32.80 27.52 -23.16
C ILE A 30 -33.08 28.47 -21.98
N PHE A 31 -32.13 29.26 -21.58
CA PHE A 31 -32.08 30.67 -21.10
C PHE A 31 -30.93 30.83 -20.14
N SER A 32 -29.87 31.54 -20.57
CA SER A 32 -29.61 33.00 -20.57
C SER A 32 -29.63 33.65 -19.19
N ASN A 33 -28.54 34.22 -18.83
CA ASN A 33 -28.13 35.60 -18.52
C ASN A 33 -27.03 35.61 -17.46
N LEU A 34 -25.85 36.01 -17.86
CA LEU A 34 -25.18 37.32 -17.61
C LEU A 34 -25.49 37.96 -16.26
N LEU A 35 -24.49 38.08 -15.41
CA LEU A 35 -24.20 39.30 -14.66
C LEU A 35 -22.71 39.36 -14.29
N LEU A 36 -22.03 40.32 -14.90
CA LEU A 36 -20.74 40.87 -14.48
C LEU A 36 -20.91 41.55 -13.13
N SER A 37 -20.04 41.27 -12.18
CA SER A 37 -19.79 42.18 -11.07
C SER A 37 -18.29 42.43 -10.94
N HIS A 38 -17.94 43.66 -11.28
CA HIS A 38 -16.65 44.27 -11.01
C HIS A 38 -16.52 44.49 -9.49
N SER A 39 -15.48 44.01 -8.90
CA SER A 39 -15.08 44.42 -7.57
C SER A 39 -13.74 45.14 -7.63
N THR A 40 -13.81 46.42 -7.39
CA THR A 40 -12.69 47.35 -7.28
C THR A 40 -11.88 47.10 -6.03
N SER A 41 -10.59 46.86 -6.19
CA SER A 41 -9.62 46.78 -5.11
C SER A 41 -9.25 48.17 -4.60
N HIS A 42 -9.58 48.45 -3.36
CA HIS A 42 -9.07 49.62 -2.63
C HIS A 42 -7.67 49.36 -2.10
N PHE A 43 -6.72 50.10 -2.60
CA PHE A 43 -5.38 50.23 -2.03
C PHE A 43 -5.48 51.16 -0.80
N THR A 44 -5.21 50.65 0.38
CA THR A 44 -4.94 51.47 1.57
C THR A 44 -3.43 51.57 1.79
N VAL A 45 -2.97 52.80 1.63
CA VAL A 45 -1.60 53.22 1.94
C VAL A 45 -1.47 53.42 3.44
N PHE A 46 -0.58 52.74 4.10
CA PHE A 46 -0.20 53.00 5.48
C PHE A 46 1.05 53.88 5.54
N PRO A 47 1.09 54.90 6.43
CA PRO A 47 2.23 55.79 6.54
C PRO A 47 3.39 55.11 7.31
N SER A 48 4.58 55.37 6.81
CA SER A 48 5.87 54.96 7.37
C SER A 48 6.21 55.71 8.66
N ASN A 49 6.47 54.99 9.76
CA ASN A 49 7.03 55.54 10.98
C ASN A 49 8.57 55.43 10.96
N PRO A 50 9.28 56.42 11.58
CA PRO A 50 10.71 56.55 11.50
C PRO A 50 11.45 55.56 12.39
N ILE A 51 12.56 55.08 11.87
CA ILE A 51 13.53 54.16 12.46
C ILE A 51 14.25 54.83 13.65
N ILE A 52 14.10 54.25 14.83
CA ILE A 52 14.99 54.53 15.98
C ILE A 52 16.00 53.38 16.07
N THR A 53 17.27 53.70 15.83
CA THR A 53 18.37 52.77 16.02
C THR A 53 18.80 52.76 17.47
N PRO A 54 18.83 51.64 18.19
CA PRO A 54 19.62 51.49 19.39
C PRO A 54 20.96 50.85 19.08
N SER A 55 21.97 51.44 19.71
CA SER A 55 23.38 51.12 19.65
C SER A 55 23.69 49.65 19.96
N SER A 56 24.62 49.14 19.21
CA SER A 56 25.22 47.81 19.30
C SER A 56 25.84 47.52 20.66
N ILE A 57 25.26 46.56 21.38
CA ILE A 57 25.97 45.80 22.42
C ILE A 57 26.31 44.44 21.81
N SER A 58 27.60 44.28 21.50
CA SER A 58 28.17 43.05 20.98
C SER A 58 28.34 42.03 22.11
N ILE A 59 27.33 41.20 22.34
CA ILE A 59 27.49 40.01 23.17
C ILE A 59 28.02 38.90 22.27
N ARG A 60 29.32 38.63 22.36
CA ARG A 60 29.92 37.44 21.77
C ARG A 60 29.33 36.18 22.44
N HIS A 61 28.29 35.65 21.87
CA HIS A 61 27.81 34.33 22.20
C HIS A 61 28.72 33.29 21.53
N GLN A 62 29.62 32.71 22.32
CA GLN A 62 30.36 31.52 21.90
C GLN A 62 29.36 30.36 21.75
N GLN A 63 28.84 30.16 20.54
CA GLN A 63 28.15 28.93 20.20
C GLN A 63 29.14 27.77 20.24
N ARG A 64 29.14 27.04 21.35
CA ARG A 64 29.69 25.69 21.38
C ARG A 64 28.89 24.83 20.39
N LYS A 65 29.45 24.62 19.21
CA LYS A 65 28.99 23.62 18.26
C LYS A 65 29.08 22.26 18.96
N ARG A 66 28.00 21.83 19.61
CA ARG A 66 27.81 20.42 19.95
C ARG A 66 27.67 19.70 18.61
N GLY A 67 28.75 19.10 18.16
CA GLY A 67 28.74 18.19 17.02
C GLY A 67 27.78 17.05 17.36
N PHE A 68 26.60 17.07 16.76
CA PHE A 68 25.73 15.92 16.73
C PHE A 68 26.47 14.87 15.88
N ARG A 69 27.22 13.99 16.54
CA ARG A 69 27.68 12.76 15.90
C ARG A 69 26.40 11.95 15.64
N GLY A 70 25.87 12.14 14.45
CA GLY A 70 24.85 11.26 13.92
C GLY A 70 25.44 9.86 13.87
N GLY A 71 25.19 9.06 14.91
CA GLY A 71 25.44 7.63 14.84
C GLY A 71 24.53 7.10 13.74
N VAL A 72 25.13 6.65 12.64
CA VAL A 72 24.44 5.81 11.67
C VAL A 72 24.05 4.56 12.43
N VAL A 73 22.78 4.47 12.82
CA VAL A 73 22.22 3.23 13.32
C VAL A 73 22.14 2.32 12.10
N VAL A 74 23.21 1.58 11.85
CA VAL A 74 23.18 0.46 10.93
C VAL A 74 22.22 -0.53 11.59
N ALA A 75 21.00 -0.57 11.10
CA ALA A 75 20.08 -1.64 11.46
C ALA A 75 20.80 -2.95 11.07
N MET A 76 21.33 -3.64 12.05
CA MET A 76 21.85 -4.99 11.86
C MET A 76 20.68 -5.81 11.35
N ALA A 77 20.72 -6.17 10.07
CA ALA A 77 19.79 -7.16 9.53
C ALA A 77 19.93 -8.41 10.41
N ALA A 78 18.79 -8.89 10.94
CA ALA A 78 18.79 -10.13 11.70
C ALA A 78 19.48 -11.21 10.86
N PRO A 79 20.32 -12.08 11.45
CA PRO A 79 21.02 -13.12 10.70
C PRO A 79 20.00 -13.93 9.91
N GLN A 80 20.19 -13.97 8.59
CA GLN A 80 19.32 -14.73 7.69
C GLN A 80 19.48 -16.20 8.02
N LYS A 81 18.36 -16.86 8.36
CA LYS A 81 18.34 -18.32 8.56
C LYS A 81 18.70 -19.03 7.26
N SER A 82 19.42 -20.13 7.35
CA SER A 82 19.65 -21.05 6.25
C SER A 82 18.34 -21.74 5.81
N GLU A 83 18.31 -22.32 4.63
CA GLU A 83 17.11 -23.05 4.15
C GLU A 83 16.78 -24.26 5.04
N ASP A 84 17.79 -24.91 5.62
CA ASP A 84 17.58 -26.04 6.54
C ASP A 84 16.98 -25.56 7.87
N GLU A 85 17.40 -24.41 8.40
CA GLU A 85 16.79 -23.79 9.57
C GLU A 85 15.35 -23.37 9.29
N TRP A 86 15.05 -22.85 8.10
CA TRP A 86 13.67 -22.56 7.69
C TRP A 86 12.83 -23.82 7.59
N ARG A 87 13.38 -24.89 7.05
CA ARG A 87 12.70 -26.20 6.95
C ARG A 87 12.38 -26.80 8.31
N ALA A 88 13.22 -26.54 9.30
CA ALA A 88 13.02 -27.03 10.66
C ALA A 88 11.91 -26.29 11.43
N VAL A 89 11.65 -25.00 11.09
CA VAL A 89 10.70 -24.16 11.85
C VAL A 89 9.37 -23.90 11.12
N LEU A 90 9.33 -24.06 9.81
CA LEU A 90 8.13 -23.88 9.00
C LEU A 90 7.42 -25.22 8.78
N SER A 91 6.09 -25.20 8.67
CA SER A 91 5.39 -26.37 8.15
C SER A 91 5.82 -26.65 6.70
N PRO A 92 5.66 -27.89 6.20
CA PRO A 92 5.99 -28.21 4.82
C PRO A 92 5.32 -27.26 3.81
N GLU A 93 4.08 -26.91 4.05
CA GLU A 93 3.31 -26.02 3.17
C GLU A 93 3.78 -24.56 3.27
N GLN A 94 4.06 -24.09 4.49
CA GLN A 94 4.68 -22.75 4.68
C GLN A 94 6.05 -22.68 4.00
N PHE A 95 6.87 -23.73 4.12
CA PHE A 95 8.17 -23.78 3.46
C PHE A 95 8.02 -23.76 1.95
N ARG A 96 7.10 -24.54 1.39
CA ARG A 96 6.81 -24.55 -0.05
C ARG A 96 6.44 -23.17 -0.58
N ILE A 97 5.62 -22.43 0.16
CA ILE A 97 5.15 -21.11 -0.30
C ILE A 97 6.18 -20.03 0.00
N LEU A 98 6.62 -19.88 1.25
CA LEU A 98 7.52 -18.80 1.65
C LEU A 98 8.94 -18.91 1.08
N ARG A 99 9.46 -20.14 0.89
CA ARG A 99 10.85 -20.36 0.51
C ARG A 99 11.02 -20.87 -0.93
N GLN A 100 10.07 -21.67 -1.40
CA GLN A 100 10.11 -22.22 -2.76
C GLN A 100 9.19 -21.47 -3.74
N LYS A 101 8.64 -20.30 -3.32
CA LYS A 101 7.78 -19.43 -4.16
C LYS A 101 6.54 -20.16 -4.69
N GLY A 102 5.97 -21.05 -3.88
CA GLY A 102 4.72 -21.72 -4.21
C GLY A 102 3.51 -20.79 -4.13
N THR A 103 2.39 -21.27 -4.66
CA THR A 103 1.09 -20.59 -4.56
C THR A 103 0.09 -21.57 -3.95
N GLU A 104 -0.75 -21.09 -3.02
CA GLU A 104 -1.90 -21.86 -2.50
C GLU A 104 -3.04 -21.89 -3.52
N TYR A 105 -3.97 -22.83 -3.40
CA TYR A 105 -5.14 -22.87 -4.27
C TYR A 105 -6.10 -21.70 -3.97
N PRO A 106 -6.74 -21.12 -5.01
CA PRO A 106 -7.65 -20.00 -4.84
C PRO A 106 -8.86 -20.39 -3.97
N GLY A 107 -9.25 -19.51 -3.06
CA GLY A 107 -10.40 -19.70 -2.17
C GLY A 107 -10.20 -20.70 -1.03
N THR A 108 -9.00 -21.27 -0.86
CA THR A 108 -8.70 -22.24 0.22
C THR A 108 -8.04 -21.59 1.43
N GLY A 109 -7.52 -20.38 1.27
CA GLY A 109 -6.76 -19.69 2.31
C GLY A 109 -7.65 -19.15 3.42
N GLU A 110 -7.21 -19.30 4.67
CA GLU A 110 -7.91 -18.85 5.87
C GLU A 110 -8.30 -17.35 5.81
N TYR A 111 -7.40 -16.53 5.27
CA TYR A 111 -7.57 -15.07 5.28
C TYR A 111 -8.20 -14.49 4.02
N ASP A 112 -8.62 -15.29 3.03
CA ASP A 112 -9.29 -14.77 1.84
C ASP A 112 -10.54 -13.97 2.21
N LYS A 113 -11.46 -14.57 2.95
CA LYS A 113 -12.74 -13.97 3.40
C LYS A 113 -12.74 -13.47 4.84
N PHE A 114 -11.57 -13.33 5.47
CA PHE A 114 -11.44 -12.93 6.85
C PHE A 114 -11.15 -11.42 6.94
N PHE A 115 -12.00 -10.64 7.63
CA PHE A 115 -11.93 -9.18 7.71
C PHE A 115 -11.96 -8.62 9.15
N ALA A 116 -11.42 -9.36 10.12
CA ALA A 116 -11.28 -8.86 11.48
C ALA A 116 -10.24 -7.72 11.57
N GLU A 117 -10.38 -6.84 12.56
CA GLU A 117 -9.43 -5.75 12.80
C GLU A 117 -8.13 -6.26 13.44
N GLY A 118 -7.00 -5.86 12.85
CA GLY A 118 -5.70 -6.28 13.32
C GLY A 118 -4.59 -6.04 12.31
N VAL A 119 -3.51 -6.80 12.49
CA VAL A 119 -2.30 -6.73 11.67
C VAL A 119 -1.96 -8.12 11.14
N TYR A 120 -1.69 -8.20 9.85
CA TYR A 120 -1.15 -9.39 9.21
C TYR A 120 0.37 -9.33 9.25
N ARG A 121 0.98 -10.37 9.81
CA ARG A 121 2.42 -10.54 9.96
C ARG A 121 2.93 -11.62 9.02
N CYS A 122 4.23 -11.60 8.73
CA CYS A 122 4.89 -12.69 8.01
C CYS A 122 4.83 -13.98 8.83
N ALA A 123 4.34 -15.08 8.25
CA ALA A 123 4.27 -16.37 8.93
C ALA A 123 5.65 -16.95 9.26
N GLY A 124 6.70 -16.52 8.56
CA GLY A 124 8.07 -16.98 8.81
C GLY A 124 8.79 -16.23 9.92
N CYS A 125 8.75 -14.88 9.92
CA CYS A 125 9.56 -14.07 10.82
C CYS A 125 8.75 -13.11 11.71
N GLU A 126 7.43 -13.15 11.63
CA GLU A 126 6.48 -12.33 12.41
C GLU A 126 6.59 -10.82 12.19
N THR A 127 7.36 -10.36 11.21
CA THR A 127 7.40 -8.94 10.82
C THR A 127 6.01 -8.48 10.39
N PRO A 128 5.49 -7.35 10.92
CA PRO A 128 4.23 -6.77 10.46
C PRO A 128 4.30 -6.39 8.98
N LEU A 129 3.30 -6.78 8.19
CA LEU A 129 3.26 -6.58 6.73
C LEU A 129 2.11 -5.70 6.27
N TYR A 130 0.89 -5.97 6.78
CA TYR A 130 -0.33 -5.29 6.36
C TYR A 130 -1.23 -4.95 7.54
N ARG A 131 -1.95 -3.85 7.44
CA ARG A 131 -3.08 -3.55 8.33
C ARG A 131 -4.36 -4.13 7.75
N SER A 132 -5.28 -4.58 8.59
CA SER A 132 -6.61 -5.03 8.16
C SER A 132 -7.38 -3.95 7.39
N THR A 133 -7.14 -2.68 7.72
CA THR A 133 -7.76 -1.51 7.05
C THR A 133 -7.38 -1.38 5.58
N THR A 134 -6.27 -1.98 5.14
CA THR A 134 -5.84 -1.98 3.73
C THR A 134 -6.35 -3.20 2.96
N LYS A 135 -7.04 -4.14 3.65
CA LYS A 135 -7.59 -5.34 3.04
C LYS A 135 -8.91 -5.05 2.34
N PHE A 136 -9.12 -5.62 1.16
CA PHE A 136 -10.38 -5.52 0.43
C PHE A 136 -10.73 -6.83 -0.27
N ASN A 137 -11.98 -6.97 -0.67
CA ASN A 137 -12.44 -8.13 -1.43
C ASN A 137 -12.24 -7.90 -2.93
N SER A 138 -11.23 -8.53 -3.51
CA SER A 138 -10.97 -8.47 -4.95
C SER A 138 -11.68 -9.58 -5.74
N GLY A 139 -12.19 -10.61 -5.07
CA GLY A 139 -12.80 -11.77 -5.71
C GLY A 139 -11.81 -12.74 -6.35
N CYS A 140 -10.49 -12.56 -6.16
CA CYS A 140 -9.48 -13.40 -6.81
C CYS A 140 -9.23 -14.75 -6.12
N GLY A 141 -9.73 -14.93 -4.90
CA GLY A 141 -9.54 -16.15 -4.13
C GLY A 141 -8.31 -16.15 -3.22
N TRP A 142 -7.67 -15.02 -3.06
CA TRP A 142 -6.56 -14.79 -2.13
C TRP A 142 -6.77 -13.49 -1.36
N PRO A 143 -6.21 -13.33 -0.15
CA PRO A 143 -6.14 -12.06 0.55
C PRO A 143 -5.62 -10.96 -0.34
N ALA A 144 -6.36 -9.86 -0.46
CA ALA A 144 -5.98 -8.71 -1.27
C ALA A 144 -5.85 -7.45 -0.41
N PHE A 145 -4.75 -6.71 -0.60
CA PHE A 145 -4.47 -5.46 0.10
C PHE A 145 -4.10 -4.39 -0.93
N TYR A 146 -4.50 -3.15 -0.71
CA TYR A 146 -4.12 -2.07 -1.62
C TYR A 146 -2.77 -1.43 -1.28
N GLU A 147 -2.24 -1.64 -0.06
CA GLU A 147 -0.90 -1.21 0.33
C GLU A 147 -0.35 -2.05 1.48
N GLY A 148 0.99 -2.16 1.59
CA GLY A 148 1.70 -2.73 2.72
C GLY A 148 2.19 -1.68 3.70
N LEU A 149 2.62 -2.11 4.88
CA LEU A 149 3.27 -1.21 5.83
C LEU A 149 4.58 -0.65 5.23
N PRO A 150 4.94 0.61 5.53
CA PRO A 150 6.14 1.24 5.01
C PRO A 150 7.40 0.41 5.28
N GLY A 151 8.15 0.09 4.22
CA GLY A 151 9.40 -0.67 4.32
C GLY A 151 9.25 -2.15 4.66
N ALA A 152 8.03 -2.69 4.79
CA ALA A 152 7.80 -4.08 5.17
C ALA A 152 7.87 -5.06 3.99
N ILE A 153 7.78 -4.56 2.76
CA ILE A 153 7.63 -5.37 1.54
C ILE A 153 8.64 -4.94 0.49
N TYR A 154 9.38 -5.90 -0.04
CA TYR A 154 10.19 -5.72 -1.24
C TYR A 154 9.41 -6.16 -2.49
N ARG A 155 9.71 -5.49 -3.61
CA ARG A 155 9.12 -5.74 -4.91
C ARG A 155 10.22 -6.14 -5.88
N ASN A 156 10.12 -7.32 -6.42
CA ASN A 156 11.09 -7.88 -7.33
C ASN A 156 10.39 -8.20 -8.67
N PRO A 157 10.76 -7.57 -9.79
CA PRO A 157 10.24 -7.99 -11.08
C PRO A 157 10.56 -9.47 -11.32
N ASP A 158 9.55 -10.24 -11.74
CA ASP A 158 9.76 -11.61 -12.19
C ASP A 158 10.67 -11.64 -13.43
N PRO A 159 11.43 -12.71 -13.67
CA PRO A 159 12.31 -12.82 -14.82
C PRO A 159 11.61 -12.65 -16.17
N ASP A 160 10.31 -12.93 -16.23
CA ASP A 160 9.49 -12.75 -17.44
C ASP A 160 9.05 -11.29 -17.67
N GLY A 161 9.30 -10.39 -16.70
CA GLY A 161 8.93 -8.99 -16.74
C GLY A 161 7.43 -8.70 -16.69
N ARG A 162 6.58 -9.71 -16.49
CA ARG A 162 5.12 -9.56 -16.52
C ARG A 162 4.50 -9.30 -15.18
N ARG A 163 5.12 -9.82 -14.12
CA ARG A 163 4.62 -9.71 -12.75
C ARG A 163 5.68 -9.10 -11.85
N ILE A 164 5.24 -8.58 -10.73
CA ILE A 164 6.12 -8.08 -9.67
C ILE A 164 5.86 -8.94 -8.44
N GLU A 165 6.84 -9.78 -8.10
CA GLU A 165 6.82 -10.54 -6.85
C GLU A 165 6.90 -9.59 -5.66
N ILE A 166 6.18 -9.92 -4.61
CA ILE A 166 6.29 -9.26 -3.31
C ILE A 166 6.81 -10.24 -2.26
N THR A 167 7.82 -9.79 -1.50
CA THR A 167 8.48 -10.57 -0.46
C THR A 167 8.54 -9.78 0.86
N CYS A 168 8.62 -10.49 1.97
CA CYS A 168 8.86 -9.88 3.27
C CYS A 168 10.25 -9.23 3.29
N ALA A 169 10.33 -7.93 3.61
CA ALA A 169 11.59 -7.19 3.63
C ALA A 169 12.58 -7.70 4.69
N ALA A 170 12.09 -8.30 5.78
CA ALA A 170 12.94 -8.77 6.87
C ALA A 170 13.57 -10.14 6.60
N CYS A 171 12.83 -11.09 5.98
CA CYS A 171 13.33 -12.47 5.82
C CYS A 171 13.35 -12.96 4.37
N GLY A 172 12.92 -12.15 3.41
CA GLY A 172 12.86 -12.54 1.99
C GLY A 172 11.77 -13.57 1.66
N GLY A 173 10.90 -13.93 2.62
CA GLY A 173 9.82 -14.89 2.39
C GLY A 173 8.85 -14.43 1.31
N HIS A 174 8.53 -15.31 0.36
CA HIS A 174 7.57 -15.04 -0.71
C HIS A 174 6.17 -14.80 -0.15
N LEU A 175 5.52 -13.72 -0.56
CA LEU A 175 4.18 -13.37 -0.15
C LEU A 175 3.15 -13.59 -1.26
N GLY A 176 3.50 -13.23 -2.48
CA GLY A 176 2.64 -13.25 -3.65
C GLY A 176 3.10 -12.25 -4.71
N HIS A 177 2.16 -11.57 -5.35
CA HIS A 177 2.44 -10.60 -6.42
C HIS A 177 1.60 -9.33 -6.28
N VAL A 178 2.10 -8.21 -6.82
CA VAL A 178 1.33 -6.98 -6.94
C VAL A 178 0.90 -6.75 -8.38
N PHE A 179 -0.35 -6.36 -8.55
CA PHE A 179 -1.00 -6.03 -9.82
C PHE A 179 -1.43 -4.56 -9.79
N LYS A 180 -1.40 -3.90 -10.96
CA LYS A 180 -1.78 -2.49 -11.14
C LYS A 180 -2.78 -2.33 -12.26
N GLY A 181 -3.54 -1.24 -12.23
CA GLY A 181 -4.43 -0.89 -13.34
C GLY A 181 -5.69 -1.74 -13.45
N GLU A 182 -6.09 -2.43 -12.38
CA GLU A 182 -7.28 -3.29 -12.39
C GLU A 182 -8.59 -2.54 -12.08
N GLY A 183 -8.52 -1.25 -11.73
CA GLY A 183 -9.68 -0.37 -11.51
C GLY A 183 -10.51 -0.71 -10.27
N PHE A 184 -9.90 -1.23 -9.22
CA PHE A 184 -10.58 -1.38 -7.93
C PHE A 184 -10.81 -0.01 -7.28
N PRO A 185 -11.93 0.20 -6.57
CA PRO A 185 -12.21 1.46 -5.86
C PRO A 185 -11.40 1.54 -4.55
N THR A 186 -10.08 1.52 -4.66
CA THR A 186 -9.13 1.59 -3.55
C THR A 186 -8.28 2.85 -3.67
N PRO A 187 -7.68 3.36 -2.57
CA PRO A 187 -6.85 4.57 -2.60
C PRO A 187 -5.63 4.50 -3.54
N THR A 188 -5.14 3.30 -3.79
CA THR A 188 -4.04 3.04 -4.71
C THR A 188 -4.55 2.25 -5.91
N ASP A 189 -3.87 2.36 -7.04
CA ASP A 189 -4.14 1.53 -8.22
C ASP A 189 -3.36 0.21 -8.14
N GLU A 190 -3.31 -0.39 -6.95
CA GLU A 190 -2.55 -1.61 -6.68
C GLU A 190 -3.39 -2.65 -5.95
N ARG A 191 -3.15 -3.90 -6.28
CA ARG A 191 -3.64 -5.06 -5.55
C ARG A 191 -2.48 -5.99 -5.22
N HIS A 192 -2.12 -6.06 -3.96
CA HIS A 192 -1.21 -7.06 -3.43
C HIS A 192 -2.00 -8.35 -3.21
N CYS A 193 -1.81 -9.33 -4.08
CA CYS A 193 -2.40 -10.66 -3.99
C CYS A 193 -1.46 -11.54 -3.16
N VAL A 194 -1.88 -11.91 -1.96
CA VAL A 194 -1.01 -12.52 -0.95
C VAL A 194 -1.51 -13.92 -0.59
N ASN A 195 -0.61 -14.90 -0.50
CA ASN A 195 -0.97 -16.23 0.01
C ASN A 195 -1.35 -16.15 1.49
N SER A 196 -2.47 -16.70 1.90
CA SER A 196 -2.89 -16.79 3.31
C SER A 196 -1.85 -17.48 4.17
N ILE A 197 -1.26 -18.54 3.67
CA ILE A 197 -0.21 -19.34 4.36
C ILE A 197 1.05 -18.51 4.65
N SER A 198 1.31 -17.47 3.86
CA SER A 198 2.42 -16.53 4.11
C SER A 198 2.14 -15.54 5.24
N LEU A 199 0.92 -15.53 5.77
CA LEU A 199 0.45 -14.58 6.77
C LEU A 199 0.13 -15.24 8.10
N LYS A 200 0.23 -14.44 9.17
CA LYS A 200 -0.26 -14.73 10.53
C LYS A 200 -1.03 -13.49 11.00
N PHE A 201 -2.28 -13.66 11.37
CA PHE A 201 -3.11 -12.54 11.85
C PHE A 201 -2.92 -12.33 13.35
N VAL A 202 -2.84 -11.06 13.76
CA VAL A 202 -2.82 -10.63 15.16
C VAL A 202 -3.94 -9.60 15.34
N PRO A 203 -4.93 -9.88 16.22
CA PRO A 203 -6.02 -8.95 16.50
C PRO A 203 -5.52 -7.62 17.09
N ALA A 204 -6.28 -6.55 16.89
CA ALA A 204 -5.94 -5.22 17.39
C ALA A 204 -6.00 -5.08 18.92
N ASN A 205 -6.75 -5.94 19.61
CA ASN A 205 -7.08 -5.82 21.04
C ASN A 205 -6.61 -7.06 21.84
N THR A 206 -5.37 -7.44 21.69
CA THR A 206 -4.74 -8.43 22.58
C THR A 206 -3.59 -7.80 23.34
#